data_5fb20d8abddd2ef3e2b0a25ef78024e2
#
_entry.id   5fb20d8abddd2ef3e2b0a25ef78024e2
#
_cell.length_a   1.000
_cell.length_b   1.000
_cell.length_c   1.000
_cell.angle_alpha   90.00
_cell.angle_beta   90.00
_cell.angle_gamma   90.00
#
_symmetry.space_group_name_H-M   'P 1'
#
loop_
_entity.id
_entity.type
_entity.pdbx_description
1 polymer ?
#
loop_
_entity_poly.entity_id
_entity_poly.type
_entity_poly.pdbx_seq_one_letter_code
_entity_poly.pdbx_strand_id
1 'polypeptide(L)'
;MNKIIRIGSRKSKLALIQAKHVQNNLNKLKIKSEIVGIESEGDKILNKPVYDLGITGIFTKNLDLALLNNKIDLAVHSLKDVPTSFPEGIIQSAVLERYKSKDLIICKGSVNDLSEMRSILTGSVRRKYQWLFKFPNQKVSAIRGNVNTRIKKFKKSNHDGLIIAEAAFDRLSISSFKTFKLSWMIPAPGQGAIGIFNRVCDTEITQILNSINHKKTQICTDIERDFLKSLDGGCSSPIAAEAKIINNILTFNGGIFNYEQNEKKVISKKITNGRYKQIGFLLANEMKKLMS
;
A
#
# COMPACT_ATOMS: atom_id res chain seq x y z
N MET A 1 -21.57 25.07 -0.27
CA MET A 1 -20.33 25.28 -1.05
C MET A 1 -20.62 25.30 -2.53
N ASN A 2 -20.30 26.38 -3.24
CA ASN A 2 -20.35 26.40 -4.71
C ASN A 2 -18.99 26.02 -5.35
N LYS A 3 -17.99 25.72 -4.55
CA LYS A 3 -16.63 25.40 -5.04
C LYS A 3 -16.55 23.91 -5.42
N ILE A 4 -16.03 23.62 -6.61
CA ILE A 4 -15.71 22.27 -7.06
C ILE A 4 -14.42 21.83 -6.40
N ILE A 5 -14.41 20.69 -5.69
CA ILE A 5 -13.22 20.12 -5.04
C ILE A 5 -12.35 19.43 -6.09
N ARG A 6 -11.09 19.85 -6.20
CA ARG A 6 -10.10 19.25 -7.12
C ARG A 6 -9.39 18.10 -6.45
N ILE A 7 -9.64 16.88 -6.94
CA ILE A 7 -9.07 15.62 -6.45
C ILE A 7 -7.80 15.30 -7.23
N GLY A 8 -6.64 15.49 -6.64
CA GLY A 8 -5.37 15.11 -7.24
C GLY A 8 -5.13 13.61 -7.23
N SER A 9 -4.70 13.06 -8.36
CA SER A 9 -4.34 11.65 -8.52
C SER A 9 -3.20 11.47 -9.52
N ARG A 10 -2.42 10.40 -9.37
CA ARG A 10 -1.52 9.95 -10.43
C ARG A 10 -2.32 9.54 -11.68
N LYS A 11 -1.70 9.63 -12.85
CA LYS A 11 -2.35 9.29 -14.14
C LYS A 11 -2.48 7.76 -14.39
N SER A 12 -1.96 6.89 -13.50
CA SER A 12 -2.10 5.44 -13.69
C SER A 12 -3.56 4.99 -13.54
N LYS A 13 -3.97 3.96 -14.31
CA LYS A 13 -5.36 3.44 -14.29
C LYS A 13 -5.82 3.10 -12.87
N LEU A 14 -4.96 2.47 -12.05
CA LEU A 14 -5.28 2.13 -10.66
C LEU A 14 -5.50 3.39 -9.81
N ALA A 15 -4.64 4.41 -9.94
CA ALA A 15 -4.77 5.64 -9.17
C ALA A 15 -6.04 6.42 -9.55
N LEU A 16 -6.39 6.49 -10.82
CA LEU A 16 -7.63 7.11 -11.28
C LEU A 16 -8.88 6.37 -10.75
N ILE A 17 -8.86 5.04 -10.69
CA ILE A 17 -9.94 4.26 -10.06
C ILE A 17 -10.04 4.60 -8.56
N GLN A 18 -8.93 4.75 -7.85
CA GLN A 18 -8.93 5.13 -6.45
C GLN A 18 -9.47 6.55 -6.24
N ALA A 19 -9.09 7.51 -7.07
CA ALA A 19 -9.65 8.87 -7.05
C ALA A 19 -11.16 8.87 -7.34
N LYS A 20 -11.62 8.01 -8.26
CA LYS A 20 -13.05 7.84 -8.54
C LYS A 20 -13.84 7.29 -7.35
N HIS A 21 -13.25 6.39 -6.55
CA HIS A 21 -13.86 5.95 -5.30
C HIS A 21 -14.04 7.12 -4.31
N VAL A 22 -13.05 8.00 -4.18
CA VAL A 22 -13.15 9.21 -3.36
C VAL A 22 -14.23 10.15 -3.91
N GLN A 23 -14.22 10.42 -5.21
CA GLN A 23 -15.23 11.25 -5.88
C GLN A 23 -16.65 10.72 -5.63
N ASN A 24 -16.85 9.40 -5.74
CA ASN A 24 -18.15 8.79 -5.48
C ASN A 24 -18.62 8.98 -4.03
N ASN A 25 -17.70 8.95 -3.04
CA ASN A 25 -18.06 9.24 -1.65
C ASN A 25 -18.43 10.72 -1.44
N LEU A 26 -17.71 11.65 -2.07
CA LEU A 26 -18.07 13.08 -2.04
C LEU A 26 -19.42 13.35 -2.72
N ASN A 27 -19.70 12.69 -3.84
CA ASN A 27 -20.99 12.81 -4.54
C ASN A 27 -22.18 12.35 -3.69
N LYS A 28 -22.00 11.31 -2.84
CA LYS A 28 -23.04 10.87 -1.87
C LYS A 28 -23.36 11.98 -0.85
N LEU A 29 -22.40 12.84 -0.54
CA LEU A 29 -22.58 14.04 0.30
C LEU A 29 -23.05 15.26 -0.50
N LYS A 30 -23.42 15.10 -1.80
CA LYS A 30 -23.80 16.18 -2.72
C LYS A 30 -22.69 17.23 -2.95
N ILE A 31 -21.42 16.85 -2.75
CA ILE A 31 -20.26 17.72 -2.97
C ILE A 31 -19.74 17.52 -4.37
N LYS A 32 -19.70 18.59 -5.15
CA LYS A 32 -19.16 18.57 -6.52
C LYS A 32 -17.64 18.46 -6.48
N SER A 33 -17.09 17.58 -7.31
CA SER A 33 -15.63 17.39 -7.39
C SER A 33 -15.18 16.95 -8.78
N GLU A 34 -13.94 17.27 -9.12
CA GLU A 34 -13.29 16.85 -10.36
C GLU A 34 -11.95 16.16 -10.09
N ILE A 35 -11.52 15.28 -10.99
CA ILE A 35 -10.25 14.56 -10.85
C ILE A 35 -9.19 15.25 -11.70
N VAL A 36 -8.08 15.65 -11.05
CA VAL A 36 -6.91 16.28 -11.68
C VAL A 36 -5.76 15.27 -11.72
N GLY A 37 -5.35 14.86 -12.93
CA GLY A 37 -4.26 13.92 -13.12
C GLY A 37 -2.89 14.60 -13.03
N ILE A 38 -2.08 14.24 -12.04
CA ILE A 38 -0.72 14.74 -11.81
C ILE A 38 0.30 13.67 -12.25
N GLU A 39 1.34 14.08 -12.98
CA GLU A 39 2.44 13.18 -13.33
C GLU A 39 3.33 12.90 -12.12
N SER A 40 3.78 11.66 -11.97
CA SER A 40 4.70 11.23 -10.91
C SER A 40 6.07 10.90 -11.51
N GLU A 41 7.15 11.34 -10.86
CA GLU A 41 8.51 10.97 -11.27
C GLU A 41 8.74 9.47 -11.18
N GLY A 42 8.19 8.80 -10.19
CA GLY A 42 8.27 7.34 -10.03
C GLY A 42 7.64 6.56 -11.18
N ASP A 43 6.71 7.15 -11.93
CA ASP A 43 6.13 6.54 -13.13
C ASP A 43 7.03 6.70 -14.37
N LYS A 44 7.94 7.68 -14.38
CA LYS A 44 8.90 7.96 -15.49
C LYS A 44 10.16 7.09 -15.39
N ILE A 45 10.64 6.83 -14.16
CA ILE A 45 11.88 6.07 -13.94
C ILE A 45 11.56 4.57 -13.92
N LEU A 46 11.83 3.87 -15.02
CA LEU A 46 11.51 2.45 -15.19
C LEU A 46 12.72 1.51 -15.17
N ASN A 47 13.95 2.07 -15.11
CA ASN A 47 15.19 1.33 -15.36
C ASN A 47 15.85 0.79 -14.08
N LYS A 48 15.52 1.34 -12.89
CA LYS A 48 16.10 0.92 -11.60
C LYS A 48 15.01 0.50 -10.61
N PRO A 49 15.24 -0.48 -9.73
CA PRO A 49 14.33 -0.83 -8.65
C PRO A 49 14.02 0.38 -7.74
N VAL A 50 12.82 0.46 -7.13
CA VAL A 50 12.46 1.61 -6.26
C VAL A 50 13.40 1.72 -5.06
N TYR A 51 13.81 0.57 -4.50
CA TYR A 51 14.71 0.51 -3.36
C TYR A 51 16.14 1.02 -3.68
N ASP A 52 16.56 0.99 -4.94
CA ASP A 52 17.88 1.50 -5.37
C ASP A 52 17.88 3.01 -5.62
N LEU A 53 16.71 3.66 -5.65
CA LEU A 53 16.62 5.08 -5.98
C LEU A 53 16.92 6.00 -4.78
N GLY A 54 16.86 5.48 -3.54
CA GLY A 54 17.12 6.25 -2.32
C GLY A 54 16.20 7.47 -2.10
N ILE A 55 15.20 7.67 -2.95
CA ILE A 55 14.32 8.84 -2.93
C ILE A 55 13.05 8.51 -2.17
N THR A 56 12.88 9.11 -1.01
CA THR A 56 11.64 9.03 -0.24
C THR A 56 10.52 9.81 -0.95
N GLY A 57 9.32 9.24 -1.02
CA GLY A 57 8.16 9.94 -1.57
C GLY A 57 8.15 10.12 -3.10
N ILE A 58 8.91 9.34 -3.87
CA ILE A 58 8.98 9.45 -5.35
C ILE A 58 7.61 9.38 -6.05
N PHE A 59 6.60 8.77 -5.41
CA PHE A 59 5.24 8.66 -5.93
C PHE A 59 4.28 9.71 -5.38
N THR A 60 4.66 10.45 -4.31
CA THR A 60 3.79 11.44 -3.64
C THR A 60 4.23 12.87 -3.91
N LYS A 61 5.53 13.13 -4.08
CA LYS A 61 6.14 14.46 -4.16
C LYS A 61 5.41 15.44 -5.07
N ASN A 62 5.04 15.03 -6.29
CA ASN A 62 4.39 15.94 -7.24
C ASN A 62 2.94 16.26 -6.83
N LEU A 63 2.25 15.32 -6.15
CA LEU A 63 0.92 15.57 -5.59
C LEU A 63 1.01 16.45 -4.34
N ASP A 64 2.04 16.26 -3.50
CA ASP A 64 2.31 17.10 -2.32
C ASP A 64 2.59 18.55 -2.76
N LEU A 65 3.43 18.76 -3.77
CA LEU A 65 3.67 20.07 -4.36
C LEU A 65 2.41 20.68 -4.99
N ALA A 66 1.56 19.88 -5.63
CA ALA A 66 0.31 20.35 -6.19
C ALA A 66 -0.70 20.80 -5.11
N LEU A 67 -0.73 20.11 -3.96
CA LEU A 67 -1.48 20.53 -2.76
C LEU A 67 -0.97 21.86 -2.22
N LEU A 68 0.32 21.95 -1.92
CA LEU A 68 0.94 23.14 -1.33
C LEU A 68 0.82 24.38 -2.24
N ASN A 69 0.86 24.18 -3.56
CA ASN A 69 0.68 25.23 -4.57
C ASN A 69 -0.78 25.49 -4.95
N ASN A 70 -1.76 25.01 -4.18
CA ASN A 70 -3.19 25.23 -4.43
C ASN A 70 -3.69 24.77 -5.82
N LYS A 71 -2.98 23.86 -6.49
CA LYS A 71 -3.41 23.27 -7.79
C LYS A 71 -4.49 22.23 -7.61
N ILE A 72 -4.51 21.55 -6.46
CA ILE A 72 -5.51 20.57 -6.04
C ILE A 72 -5.93 20.85 -4.59
N ASP A 73 -7.09 20.38 -4.17
CA ASP A 73 -7.62 20.57 -2.83
C ASP A 73 -7.41 19.34 -1.95
N LEU A 74 -7.36 18.16 -2.55
CA LEU A 74 -6.98 16.91 -1.88
C LEU A 74 -6.18 16.00 -2.79
N ALA A 75 -5.33 15.15 -2.21
CA ALA A 75 -4.53 14.15 -2.90
C ALA A 75 -4.96 12.74 -2.48
N VAL A 76 -5.06 11.82 -3.45
CA VAL A 76 -5.49 10.44 -3.24
C VAL A 76 -4.33 9.48 -3.53
N HIS A 77 -4.03 8.62 -2.57
CA HIS A 77 -2.93 7.66 -2.65
C HIS A 77 -3.32 6.24 -2.22
N SER A 78 -2.68 5.24 -2.82
CA SER A 78 -2.54 3.94 -2.16
C SER A 78 -1.72 4.14 -0.90
N LEU A 79 -2.27 3.90 0.27
CA LEU A 79 -1.65 4.31 1.53
C LEU A 79 -0.28 3.65 1.78
N LYS A 80 -0.07 2.42 1.30
CA LYS A 80 1.22 1.71 1.36
C LYS A 80 2.37 2.39 0.61
N ASP A 81 2.06 3.27 -0.34
CA ASP A 81 3.05 3.95 -1.19
C ASP A 81 3.42 5.35 -0.62
N VAL A 82 2.75 5.76 0.48
CA VAL A 82 2.97 7.05 1.15
C VAL A 82 4.02 6.89 2.25
N PRO A 83 5.02 7.77 2.33
CA PRO A 83 6.01 7.78 3.41
C PRO A 83 5.37 7.85 4.80
N THR A 84 6.06 7.36 5.83
CA THR A 84 5.57 7.38 7.21
C THR A 84 5.53 8.77 7.83
N SER A 85 6.30 9.72 7.30
CA SER A 85 6.25 11.16 7.62
C SER A 85 5.80 11.95 6.39
N PHE A 86 4.99 12.98 6.62
CA PHE A 86 4.47 13.86 5.57
C PHE A 86 5.26 15.16 5.52
N PRO A 87 5.32 15.85 4.36
CA PRO A 87 5.82 17.22 4.28
C PRO A 87 5.03 18.15 5.21
N GLU A 88 5.70 19.17 5.73
CA GLU A 88 5.05 20.23 6.51
C GLU A 88 3.89 20.84 5.70
N GLY A 89 2.81 21.17 6.38
CA GLY A 89 1.60 21.74 5.77
C GLY A 89 0.64 20.69 5.16
N ILE A 90 0.95 19.38 5.19
CA ILE A 90 0.09 18.30 4.68
C ILE A 90 -0.32 17.35 5.80
N ILE A 91 -1.60 16.99 5.84
CA ILE A 91 -2.15 15.98 6.76
C ILE A 91 -2.92 14.89 6.02
N GLN A 92 -2.97 13.71 6.62
CA GLN A 92 -3.89 12.64 6.25
C GLN A 92 -5.20 12.84 7.00
N SER A 93 -6.24 13.30 6.33
CA SER A 93 -7.54 13.58 6.97
C SER A 93 -8.53 12.44 6.88
N ALA A 94 -8.38 11.54 5.91
CA ALA A 94 -9.26 10.37 5.82
C ALA A 94 -8.57 9.14 5.23
N VAL A 95 -9.12 8.00 5.59
CA VAL A 95 -8.85 6.72 4.92
C VAL A 95 -10.19 6.09 4.59
N LEU A 96 -10.39 5.65 3.35
CA LEU A 96 -11.59 4.91 2.98
C LEU A 96 -11.57 3.51 3.59
N GLU A 97 -12.74 2.88 3.67
CA GLU A 97 -12.84 1.49 4.09
C GLU A 97 -11.84 0.63 3.33
N ARG A 98 -11.04 -0.15 4.10
CA ARG A 98 -10.02 -1.01 3.53
C ARG A 98 -10.65 -2.10 2.69
N TYR A 99 -10.20 -2.20 1.46
CA TYR A 99 -10.47 -3.36 0.63
C TYR A 99 -9.52 -4.51 1.01
N LYS A 100 -9.40 -5.54 0.20
CA LYS A 100 -8.53 -6.71 0.44
C LYS A 100 -7.06 -6.29 0.66
N SER A 101 -6.48 -6.71 1.77
CA SER A 101 -5.09 -6.38 2.16
C SER A 101 -4.07 -7.38 1.63
N LYS A 102 -4.49 -8.62 1.30
CA LYS A 102 -3.58 -9.71 0.93
C LYS A 102 -2.92 -9.53 -0.44
N ASP A 103 -1.89 -10.32 -0.65
CA ASP A 103 -1.25 -10.51 -1.94
C ASP A 103 -1.83 -11.73 -2.64
N LEU A 104 -1.77 -11.72 -3.96
CA LEU A 104 -2.01 -12.88 -4.80
C LEU A 104 -0.90 -13.00 -5.86
N ILE A 105 -0.73 -14.19 -6.39
CA ILE A 105 0.09 -14.43 -7.56
C ILE A 105 -0.80 -14.77 -8.74
N ILE A 106 -0.56 -14.10 -9.88
CA ILE A 106 -1.14 -14.46 -11.18
C ILE A 106 -0.17 -15.37 -11.90
N CYS A 107 -0.68 -16.41 -12.56
CA CYS A 107 0.11 -17.46 -13.18
C CYS A 107 -0.18 -17.63 -14.66
N LYS A 108 0.80 -18.16 -15.39
CA LYS A 108 0.66 -18.64 -16.76
C LYS A 108 0.52 -20.17 -16.77
N GLY A 109 -0.12 -20.67 -17.83
CA GLY A 109 -0.19 -22.10 -18.08
C GLY A 109 -0.97 -22.90 -17.03
N SER A 110 -0.62 -24.17 -16.92
CA SER A 110 -1.30 -25.20 -16.11
C SER A 110 -0.72 -25.37 -14.70
N VAL A 111 -0.08 -24.34 -14.12
CA VAL A 111 0.42 -24.41 -12.74
C VAL A 111 -0.72 -24.78 -11.79
N ASN A 112 -0.61 -25.93 -11.09
CA ASN A 112 -1.62 -26.39 -10.16
C ASN A 112 -1.26 -26.11 -8.71
N ASP A 113 0.02 -26.03 -8.39
CA ASP A 113 0.54 -25.69 -7.07
C ASP A 113 1.68 -24.70 -7.15
N LEU A 114 1.87 -23.89 -6.09
CA LEU A 114 2.92 -22.89 -6.02
C LEU A 114 4.34 -23.51 -6.00
N SER A 115 4.48 -24.75 -5.54
CA SER A 115 5.75 -25.48 -5.50
C SER A 115 6.26 -25.87 -6.90
N GLU A 116 5.38 -25.97 -7.89
CA GLU A 116 5.74 -26.29 -9.28
C GLU A 116 6.40 -25.11 -10.00
N MET A 117 6.29 -23.90 -9.46
CA MET A 117 6.87 -22.72 -10.09
C MET A 117 8.40 -22.73 -10.00
N ARG A 118 9.07 -22.42 -11.11
CA ARG A 118 10.53 -22.27 -11.17
C ARG A 118 10.97 -20.84 -10.94
N SER A 119 10.15 -19.89 -11.39
CA SER A 119 10.51 -18.47 -11.34
C SER A 119 9.29 -17.56 -11.24
N ILE A 120 9.42 -16.51 -10.42
CA ILE A 120 8.37 -15.52 -10.24
C ILE A 120 8.92 -14.09 -10.37
N LEU A 121 8.01 -13.14 -10.58
CA LEU A 121 8.28 -11.72 -10.67
C LEU A 121 7.68 -10.96 -9.49
N THR A 122 8.46 -10.06 -8.88
CA THR A 122 7.95 -9.06 -7.96
C THR A 122 8.87 -7.83 -7.92
N GLY A 123 8.30 -6.63 -7.71
CA GLY A 123 9.07 -5.40 -7.47
C GLY A 123 9.19 -5.05 -6.00
N SER A 124 8.86 -5.96 -5.09
CA SER A 124 8.83 -5.72 -3.63
C SER A 124 9.80 -6.65 -2.91
N VAL A 125 10.76 -6.08 -2.19
CA VAL A 125 11.71 -6.83 -1.34
C VAL A 125 10.97 -7.63 -0.28
N ARG A 126 9.94 -7.05 0.36
CA ARG A 126 9.07 -7.76 1.32
C ARG A 126 8.48 -9.05 0.74
N ARG A 127 7.95 -9.00 -0.50
CA ARG A 127 7.40 -10.18 -1.17
C ARG A 127 8.48 -11.16 -1.57
N LYS A 128 9.61 -10.66 -2.11
CA LYS A 128 10.77 -11.47 -2.49
C LYS A 128 11.23 -12.33 -1.31
N TYR A 129 11.48 -11.71 -0.17
CA TYR A 129 12.03 -12.43 0.97
C TYR A 129 11.02 -13.39 1.60
N GLN A 130 9.76 -12.97 1.79
CA GLN A 130 8.73 -13.90 2.28
C GLN A 130 8.54 -15.09 1.34
N TRP A 131 8.62 -14.87 0.02
CA TRP A 131 8.53 -15.95 -0.96
C TRP A 131 9.70 -16.92 -0.84
N LEU A 132 10.93 -16.43 -0.80
CA LEU A 132 12.14 -17.24 -0.70
C LEU A 132 12.20 -18.02 0.61
N PHE A 133 11.73 -17.48 1.73
CA PHE A 133 11.59 -18.26 2.97
C PHE A 133 10.63 -19.44 2.87
N LYS A 134 9.69 -19.40 1.95
CA LYS A 134 8.73 -20.50 1.74
C LYS A 134 9.16 -21.42 0.60
N PHE A 135 9.76 -20.88 -0.44
CA PHE A 135 10.19 -21.59 -1.64
C PHE A 135 11.64 -21.22 -1.98
N PRO A 136 12.64 -21.73 -1.22
CA PRO A 136 14.03 -21.29 -1.32
C PRO A 136 14.69 -21.60 -2.68
N ASN A 137 14.23 -22.64 -3.37
CA ASN A 137 14.78 -23.08 -4.66
C ASN A 137 14.19 -22.35 -5.87
N GLN A 138 13.21 -21.46 -5.66
CA GLN A 138 12.58 -20.74 -6.78
C GLN A 138 13.29 -19.42 -7.05
N LYS A 139 13.44 -19.07 -8.32
CA LYS A 139 14.04 -17.81 -8.76
C LYS A 139 13.04 -16.67 -8.60
N VAL A 140 13.45 -15.58 -7.96
CA VAL A 140 12.67 -14.35 -7.85
C VAL A 140 13.36 -13.22 -8.60
N SER A 141 12.71 -12.69 -9.62
CA SER A 141 13.25 -11.60 -10.45
C SER A 141 12.48 -10.29 -10.22
N ALA A 142 13.20 -9.17 -10.34
CA ALA A 142 12.62 -7.84 -10.18
C ALA A 142 11.77 -7.44 -11.40
N ILE A 143 10.67 -6.70 -11.15
CA ILE A 143 9.85 -6.12 -12.21
C ILE A 143 9.43 -4.69 -11.85
N ARG A 144 9.46 -3.78 -12.83
CA ARG A 144 9.16 -2.36 -12.66
C ARG A 144 8.00 -1.90 -13.54
N GLY A 145 7.42 -0.77 -13.12
CA GLY A 145 6.27 -0.10 -13.74
C GLY A 145 5.03 -0.16 -12.86
N ASN A 146 3.96 0.47 -13.30
CA ASN A 146 2.64 0.32 -12.69
C ASN A 146 2.08 -1.09 -12.94
N VAL A 147 0.96 -1.45 -12.29
CA VAL A 147 0.43 -2.83 -12.36
C VAL A 147 0.16 -3.27 -13.80
N ASN A 148 -0.42 -2.42 -14.64
CA ASN A 148 -0.70 -2.75 -16.04
C ASN A 148 0.60 -2.99 -16.84
N THR A 149 1.62 -2.15 -16.62
CA THR A 149 2.94 -2.32 -17.24
C THR A 149 3.59 -3.64 -16.81
N ARG A 150 3.52 -3.98 -15.50
CA ARG A 150 4.05 -5.25 -14.98
C ARG A 150 3.33 -6.45 -15.60
N ILE A 151 2.01 -6.41 -15.74
CA ILE A 151 1.24 -7.48 -16.38
C ILE A 151 1.64 -7.63 -17.86
N LYS A 152 1.79 -6.51 -18.58
CA LYS A 152 2.27 -6.55 -19.98
C LYS A 152 3.67 -7.18 -20.09
N LYS A 153 4.60 -6.80 -19.20
CA LYS A 153 5.95 -7.38 -19.15
C LYS A 153 5.89 -8.88 -18.76
N PHE A 154 5.07 -9.24 -17.77
CA PHE A 154 4.88 -10.62 -17.35
C PHE A 154 4.36 -11.50 -18.49
N LYS A 155 3.35 -11.05 -19.23
CA LYS A 155 2.83 -11.78 -20.41
C LYS A 155 3.93 -12.14 -21.42
N LYS A 156 4.92 -11.26 -21.60
CA LYS A 156 6.05 -11.42 -22.54
C LYS A 156 7.26 -12.14 -21.95
N SER A 157 7.30 -12.40 -20.63
CA SER A 157 8.43 -13.04 -19.94
C SER A 157 8.28 -14.56 -19.91
N ASN A 158 9.34 -15.29 -19.54
CA ASN A 158 9.33 -16.73 -19.31
C ASN A 158 9.10 -17.12 -17.84
N HIS A 159 8.65 -16.17 -16.99
CA HIS A 159 8.36 -16.45 -15.59
C HIS A 159 6.97 -17.07 -15.42
N ASP A 160 6.83 -17.92 -14.41
CA ASP A 160 5.60 -18.69 -14.14
C ASP A 160 4.55 -17.84 -13.41
N GLY A 161 5.01 -16.89 -12.57
CA GLY A 161 4.12 -16.09 -11.75
C GLY A 161 4.54 -14.63 -11.57
N LEU A 162 3.55 -13.78 -11.27
CA LEU A 162 3.75 -12.38 -10.88
C LEU A 162 2.92 -12.08 -9.62
N ILE A 163 3.60 -11.66 -8.53
CA ILE A 163 2.91 -11.28 -7.29
C ILE A 163 2.43 -9.83 -7.37
N ILE A 164 1.13 -9.64 -7.13
CA ILE A 164 0.48 -8.33 -7.06
C ILE A 164 -0.43 -8.26 -5.83
N ALA A 165 -0.84 -7.04 -5.44
CA ALA A 165 -1.85 -6.88 -4.38
C ALA A 165 -3.23 -7.30 -4.89
N GLU A 166 -3.98 -8.09 -4.11
CA GLU A 166 -5.34 -8.55 -4.46
C GLU A 166 -6.26 -7.36 -4.76
N ALA A 167 -6.19 -6.28 -3.96
CA ALA A 167 -6.94 -5.07 -4.21
C ALA A 167 -6.66 -4.40 -5.57
N ALA A 168 -5.43 -4.50 -6.07
CA ALA A 168 -5.10 -3.95 -7.38
C ALA A 168 -5.60 -4.85 -8.52
N PHE A 169 -5.55 -6.17 -8.33
CA PHE A 169 -6.09 -7.16 -9.26
C PHE A 169 -7.59 -6.92 -9.50
N ASP A 170 -8.36 -6.83 -8.41
CA ASP A 170 -9.81 -6.64 -8.48
C ASP A 170 -10.19 -5.25 -9.04
N ARG A 171 -9.57 -4.18 -8.53
CA ARG A 171 -9.86 -2.80 -8.99
C ARG A 171 -9.58 -2.60 -10.48
N LEU A 172 -8.61 -3.31 -11.03
CA LEU A 172 -8.30 -3.28 -12.47
C LEU A 172 -9.12 -4.27 -13.29
N SER A 173 -9.98 -5.07 -12.65
CA SER A 173 -10.82 -6.09 -13.28
C SER A 173 -10.00 -7.07 -14.15
N ILE A 174 -8.87 -7.56 -13.59
CA ILE A 174 -7.98 -8.48 -14.29
C ILE A 174 -8.60 -9.87 -14.19
N SER A 175 -8.96 -10.49 -15.33
CA SER A 175 -9.65 -11.80 -15.36
C SER A 175 -8.89 -12.89 -16.12
N SER A 176 -7.80 -12.55 -16.81
CA SER A 176 -7.16 -13.44 -17.81
C SER A 176 -6.11 -14.39 -17.23
N PHE A 177 -6.09 -14.65 -15.91
CA PHE A 177 -5.05 -15.45 -15.28
C PHE A 177 -5.62 -16.38 -14.21
N LYS A 178 -5.03 -17.57 -14.08
CA LYS A 178 -5.17 -18.37 -12.86
C LYS A 178 -4.50 -17.63 -11.70
N THR A 179 -5.12 -17.67 -10.53
CA THR A 179 -4.62 -16.93 -9.35
C THR A 179 -4.56 -17.83 -8.14
N PHE A 180 -3.54 -17.61 -7.28
CA PHE A 180 -3.48 -18.17 -5.94
C PHE A 180 -3.38 -17.05 -4.92
N LYS A 181 -4.21 -17.09 -3.89
CA LYS A 181 -4.14 -16.17 -2.76
C LYS A 181 -2.98 -16.55 -1.86
N LEU A 182 -2.15 -15.57 -1.51
CA LEU A 182 -1.01 -15.75 -0.62
C LEU A 182 -1.39 -15.41 0.82
N SER A 183 -2.32 -16.20 1.42
CA SER A 183 -2.86 -15.96 2.77
C SER A 183 -1.78 -15.95 3.86
N TRP A 184 -0.70 -16.73 3.67
CA TRP A 184 0.45 -16.83 4.56
C TRP A 184 1.38 -15.61 4.49
N MET A 185 1.34 -14.83 3.41
CA MET A 185 2.18 -13.65 3.23
C MET A 185 1.61 -12.47 4.01
N ILE A 186 2.41 -11.88 4.90
CA ILE A 186 2.02 -10.66 5.63
C ILE A 186 2.12 -9.49 4.66
N PRO A 187 1.06 -8.67 4.50
CA PRO A 187 1.04 -7.57 3.53
C PRO A 187 1.93 -6.40 3.93
N ALA A 188 2.08 -5.44 3.02
CA ALA A 188 2.70 -4.17 3.33
C ALA A 188 1.79 -3.33 4.25
N PRO A 189 2.35 -2.52 5.18
CA PRO A 189 1.58 -1.57 5.96
C PRO A 189 0.72 -0.67 5.06
N GLY A 190 -0.56 -0.52 5.38
CA GLY A 190 -1.52 0.26 4.58
C GLY A 190 -1.97 -0.40 3.26
N GLN A 191 -1.59 -1.64 2.95
CA GLN A 191 -2.02 -2.29 1.72
C GLN A 191 -3.54 -2.47 1.68
N GLY A 192 -4.15 -2.16 0.52
CA GLY A 192 -5.60 -2.22 0.30
C GLY A 192 -6.35 -0.95 0.70
N ALA A 193 -5.76 -0.06 1.51
CA ALA A 193 -6.34 1.21 1.94
C ALA A 193 -6.03 2.35 0.96
N ILE A 194 -6.98 3.28 0.86
CA ILE A 194 -6.87 4.54 0.09
C ILE A 194 -6.79 5.67 1.11
N GLY A 195 -5.66 6.38 1.15
CA GLY A 195 -5.47 7.56 1.98
C GLY A 195 -5.82 8.85 1.23
N ILE A 196 -6.38 9.82 1.95
CA ILE A 196 -6.77 11.12 1.43
C ILE A 196 -6.09 12.19 2.26
N PHE A 197 -5.39 13.08 1.58
CA PHE A 197 -4.53 14.11 2.15
C PHE A 197 -4.97 15.48 1.70
N ASN A 198 -4.85 16.47 2.57
CA ASN A 198 -5.11 17.88 2.25
C ASN A 198 -4.13 18.79 3.02
N ARG A 199 -4.19 20.10 2.78
CA ARG A 199 -3.42 21.07 3.55
C ARG A 199 -3.95 21.19 4.99
N VAL A 200 -3.05 21.37 5.94
CA VAL A 200 -3.40 21.55 7.36
C VAL A 200 -4.32 22.77 7.56
N CYS A 201 -4.11 23.85 6.79
CA CYS A 201 -4.91 25.08 6.88
C CYS A 201 -6.34 24.95 6.32
N ASP A 202 -6.64 23.91 5.55
CA ASP A 202 -7.95 23.71 4.91
C ASP A 202 -8.93 23.02 5.87
N THR A 203 -9.39 23.71 6.89
CA THR A 203 -10.27 23.14 7.92
C THR A 203 -11.61 22.66 7.36
N GLU A 204 -12.18 23.37 6.39
CA GLU A 204 -13.42 22.98 5.72
C GLU A 204 -13.26 21.66 4.93
N ILE A 205 -12.17 21.49 4.18
CA ILE A 205 -11.86 20.24 3.49
C ILE A 205 -11.66 19.11 4.51
N THR A 206 -10.97 19.38 5.61
CA THR A 206 -10.76 18.42 6.69
C THR A 206 -12.10 17.93 7.28
N GLN A 207 -13.06 18.83 7.54
CA GLN A 207 -14.39 18.47 8.03
C GLN A 207 -15.15 17.58 7.05
N ILE A 208 -15.11 17.91 5.75
CA ILE A 208 -15.70 17.10 4.69
C ILE A 208 -15.07 15.70 4.66
N LEU A 209 -13.75 15.60 4.69
CA LEU A 209 -13.03 14.35 4.65
C LEU A 209 -13.30 13.48 5.88
N ASN A 210 -13.47 14.08 7.06
CA ASN A 210 -13.87 13.36 8.27
C ASN A 210 -15.19 12.62 8.09
N SER A 211 -16.14 13.15 7.29
CA SER A 211 -17.44 12.51 7.04
C SER A 211 -17.35 11.25 6.17
N ILE A 212 -16.28 11.07 5.41
CA ILE A 212 -16.03 9.87 4.60
C ILE A 212 -14.93 8.98 5.18
N ASN A 213 -14.38 9.34 6.33
CA ASN A 213 -13.32 8.61 6.98
C ASN A 213 -13.81 7.32 7.65
N HIS A 214 -13.21 6.18 7.34
CA HIS A 214 -13.51 4.91 7.98
C HIS A 214 -12.61 4.67 9.20
N LYS A 215 -13.11 5.01 10.38
CA LYS A 215 -12.39 4.96 11.67
C LYS A 215 -11.64 3.66 11.93
N LYS A 216 -12.28 2.50 11.73
CA LYS A 216 -11.63 1.19 11.95
C LYS A 216 -10.43 0.98 11.03
N THR A 217 -10.55 1.36 9.77
CA THR A 217 -9.41 1.29 8.82
C THR A 217 -8.32 2.26 9.24
N GLN A 218 -8.65 3.48 9.63
CA GLN A 218 -7.68 4.46 10.10
C GLN A 218 -6.86 3.90 11.26
N ILE A 219 -7.51 3.43 12.33
CA ILE A 219 -6.82 2.84 13.49
C ILE A 219 -5.88 1.70 13.06
N CYS A 220 -6.36 0.77 12.24
CA CYS A 220 -5.54 -0.34 11.76
C CYS A 220 -4.32 0.13 10.96
N THR A 221 -4.52 1.07 10.04
CA THR A 221 -3.42 1.58 9.20
C THR A 221 -2.45 2.46 9.97
N ASP A 222 -2.92 3.20 10.98
CA ASP A 222 -2.06 3.97 11.87
C ASP A 222 -1.14 3.04 12.67
N ILE A 223 -1.67 1.96 13.26
CA ILE A 223 -0.88 0.94 13.96
C ILE A 223 0.19 0.33 13.05
N GLU A 224 -0.17 -0.04 11.83
CA GLU A 224 0.77 -0.62 10.85
C GLU A 224 1.87 0.36 10.45
N ARG A 225 1.52 1.64 10.27
CA ARG A 225 2.46 2.69 9.88
C ARG A 225 3.36 3.12 11.04
N ASP A 226 2.82 3.17 12.27
CA ASP A 226 3.61 3.40 13.48
C ASP A 226 4.63 2.28 13.70
N PHE A 227 4.23 1.01 13.48
CA PHE A 227 5.14 -0.13 13.50
C PHE A 227 6.27 0.02 12.46
N LEU A 228 5.91 0.35 11.21
CA LEU A 228 6.89 0.58 10.14
C LEU A 228 7.85 1.73 10.47
N LYS A 229 7.31 2.86 10.94
CA LYS A 229 8.07 4.07 11.30
C LYS A 229 9.06 3.79 12.42
N SER A 230 8.62 3.09 13.47
CA SER A 230 9.46 2.77 14.64
C SER A 230 10.58 1.79 14.33
N LEU A 231 10.47 1.04 13.25
CA LEU A 231 11.53 0.14 12.76
C LEU A 231 12.40 0.81 11.68
N ASP A 232 12.35 2.13 11.58
CA ASP A 232 13.08 2.92 10.59
C ASP A 232 12.84 2.45 9.14
N GLY A 233 11.66 1.88 8.91
CA GLY A 233 11.26 1.31 7.63
C GLY A 233 10.56 2.30 6.71
N GLY A 234 10.64 2.03 5.42
CA GLY A 234 9.95 2.76 4.35
C GLY A 234 9.27 1.82 3.36
N CYS A 235 8.74 2.38 2.26
CA CYS A 235 8.04 1.62 1.22
C CYS A 235 8.89 0.51 0.57
N SER A 236 10.23 0.60 0.70
CA SER A 236 11.19 -0.37 0.14
C SER A 236 11.71 -1.38 1.16
N SER A 237 11.34 -1.25 2.43
CA SER A 237 11.84 -2.12 3.51
C SER A 237 11.20 -3.51 3.43
N PRO A 238 11.91 -4.57 3.89
CA PRO A 238 11.37 -5.92 3.97
C PRO A 238 10.47 -6.11 5.20
N ILE A 239 9.80 -5.04 5.62
CA ILE A 239 8.89 -5.00 6.77
C ILE A 239 7.47 -5.23 6.29
N ALA A 240 6.74 -6.04 7.04
CA ALA A 240 5.35 -6.39 6.80
C ALA A 240 4.52 -6.08 8.05
N ALA A 241 3.29 -5.61 7.87
CA ALA A 241 2.35 -5.46 8.98
C ALA A 241 0.90 -5.50 8.49
N GLU A 242 0.05 -6.16 9.26
CA GLU A 242 -1.40 -6.19 9.06
C GLU A 242 -2.10 -6.11 10.41
N ALA A 243 -2.91 -5.09 10.60
CA ALA A 243 -3.83 -4.94 11.72
C ALA A 243 -5.27 -5.10 11.24
N LYS A 244 -6.11 -5.78 12.02
CA LYS A 244 -7.55 -5.94 11.76
C LYS A 244 -8.31 -5.80 13.07
N ILE A 245 -9.45 -5.12 13.03
CA ILE A 245 -10.39 -5.01 14.16
C ILE A 245 -11.70 -5.70 13.76
N ILE A 246 -11.99 -6.81 14.43
CA ILE A 246 -13.24 -7.59 14.28
C ILE A 246 -13.82 -7.75 15.68
N ASN A 247 -15.09 -7.40 15.86
CA ASN A 247 -15.79 -7.49 17.15
C ASN A 247 -15.00 -6.85 18.31
N ASN A 248 -14.43 -5.65 18.08
CA ASN A 248 -13.59 -4.89 19.01
C ASN A 248 -12.29 -5.61 19.45
N ILE A 249 -11.92 -6.68 18.78
CA ILE A 249 -10.67 -7.38 18.97
C ILE A 249 -9.71 -6.95 17.87
N LEU A 250 -8.57 -6.37 18.24
CA LEU A 250 -7.48 -6.09 17.33
C LEU A 250 -6.61 -7.34 17.19
N THR A 251 -6.40 -7.79 15.97
CA THR A 251 -5.35 -8.75 15.61
C THR A 251 -4.26 -8.03 14.84
N PHE A 252 -3.01 -8.28 15.19
CA PHE A 252 -1.84 -7.73 14.52
C PHE A 252 -0.89 -8.85 14.14
N ASN A 253 -0.40 -8.81 12.90
CA ASN A 253 0.68 -9.64 12.41
C ASN A 253 1.75 -8.72 11.81
N GLY A 254 2.95 -8.75 12.35
CA GLY A 254 4.08 -7.98 11.86
C GLY A 254 5.30 -8.85 11.64
N GLY A 255 6.20 -8.45 10.74
CA GLY A 255 7.42 -9.21 10.49
C GLY A 255 8.49 -8.41 9.77
N ILE A 256 9.74 -8.79 10.03
CA ILE A 256 10.94 -8.35 9.33
C ILE A 256 11.54 -9.58 8.67
N PHE A 257 11.93 -9.43 7.41
CA PHE A 257 12.42 -10.53 6.60
C PHE A 257 13.73 -10.13 5.90
N ASN A 258 14.82 -10.78 6.24
CA ASN A 258 16.10 -10.63 5.54
C ASN A 258 16.58 -12.01 5.09
N TYR A 259 16.26 -12.39 3.88
CA TYR A 259 16.61 -13.72 3.36
C TYR A 259 18.12 -13.88 3.17
N GLU A 260 18.83 -12.81 2.82
CA GLU A 260 20.27 -12.83 2.59
C GLU A 260 21.06 -13.09 3.90
N GLN A 261 20.53 -12.66 5.05
CA GLN A 261 21.07 -12.92 6.38
C GLN A 261 20.36 -14.10 7.09
N ASN A 262 19.47 -14.79 6.40
CA ASN A 262 18.62 -15.86 6.94
C ASN A 262 17.81 -15.43 8.18
N GLU A 263 17.42 -14.16 8.24
CA GLU A 263 16.66 -13.61 9.37
C GLU A 263 15.18 -13.48 9.03
N LYS A 264 14.36 -14.10 9.86
CA LYS A 264 12.91 -13.99 9.82
C LYS A 264 12.39 -13.82 11.23
N LYS A 265 11.93 -12.62 11.57
CA LYS A 265 11.27 -12.34 12.85
C LYS A 265 9.81 -11.99 12.60
N VAL A 266 8.91 -12.62 13.32
CA VAL A 266 7.45 -12.42 13.18
C VAL A 266 6.82 -12.32 14.55
N ILE A 267 5.92 -11.37 14.73
CA ILE A 267 5.06 -11.26 15.91
C ILE A 267 3.59 -11.34 15.49
N SER A 268 2.79 -12.01 16.33
CA SER A 268 1.34 -12.09 16.18
C SER A 268 0.70 -11.78 17.53
N LYS A 269 -0.20 -10.79 17.56
CA LYS A 269 -0.85 -10.34 18.80
C LYS A 269 -2.35 -10.23 18.62
N LYS A 270 -3.06 -10.51 19.72
CA LYS A 270 -4.48 -10.29 19.86
C LYS A 270 -4.72 -9.37 21.06
N ILE A 271 -5.40 -8.23 20.85
CA ILE A 271 -5.60 -7.18 21.85
C ILE A 271 -7.11 -6.94 21.99
N THR A 272 -7.61 -7.10 23.20
CA THR A 272 -9.06 -7.11 23.50
C THR A 272 -9.55 -5.89 24.27
N ASN A 273 -8.61 -5.06 24.79
CA ASN A 273 -8.95 -3.96 25.72
C ASN A 273 -9.44 -2.66 25.04
N GLY A 274 -9.56 -2.64 23.71
CA GLY A 274 -10.03 -1.46 22.95
C GLY A 274 -9.11 -0.24 22.97
N ARG A 275 -7.95 -0.30 23.64
CA ARG A 275 -6.97 0.80 23.71
C ARG A 275 -5.94 0.62 22.60
N TYR A 276 -6.09 1.36 21.50
CA TYR A 276 -5.28 1.19 20.29
C TYR A 276 -4.16 2.24 20.14
N LYS A 277 -4.16 3.29 20.97
CA LYS A 277 -3.14 4.35 20.92
C LYS A 277 -1.76 3.77 21.25
N GLN A 278 -0.74 4.14 20.48
CA GLN A 278 0.66 3.72 20.63
C GLN A 278 0.94 2.21 20.44
N ILE A 279 -0.06 1.40 20.10
CA ILE A 279 0.13 -0.06 19.92
C ILE A 279 1.20 -0.35 18.87
N GLY A 280 1.23 0.38 17.75
CA GLY A 280 2.24 0.19 16.70
C GLY A 280 3.66 0.37 17.22
N PHE A 281 3.90 1.39 18.05
CA PHE A 281 5.20 1.64 18.69
C PHE A 281 5.58 0.53 19.68
N LEU A 282 4.63 0.09 20.50
CA LEU A 282 4.89 -1.00 21.48
C LEU A 282 5.25 -2.31 20.76
N LEU A 283 4.53 -2.66 19.70
CA LEU A 283 4.80 -3.85 18.89
C LEU A 283 6.16 -3.75 18.17
N ALA A 284 6.55 -2.57 17.72
CA ALA A 284 7.86 -2.35 17.12
C ALA A 284 8.99 -2.52 18.14
N ASN A 285 8.81 -2.02 19.37
CA ASN A 285 9.78 -2.20 20.45
C ASN A 285 9.92 -3.68 20.84
N GLU A 286 8.81 -4.44 20.84
CA GLU A 286 8.87 -5.89 21.04
C GLU A 286 9.64 -6.58 19.89
N MET A 287 9.40 -6.16 18.64
CA MET A 287 10.13 -6.68 17.49
C MET A 287 11.64 -6.38 17.58
N LYS A 288 12.03 -5.18 18.00
CA LYS A 288 13.45 -4.82 18.20
C LYS A 288 14.15 -5.73 19.22
N LYS A 289 13.46 -6.09 20.31
CA LYS A 289 13.99 -7.04 21.31
C LYS A 289 14.19 -8.46 20.76
N LEU A 290 13.44 -8.85 19.71
CA LEU A 290 13.64 -10.14 19.05
C LEU A 290 14.80 -10.11 18.05
N MET A 291 15.29 -8.93 17.71
CA MET A 291 16.41 -8.72 16.77
C MET A 291 17.76 -8.56 17.50
N SER A 292 17.74 -8.10 18.76
CA SER A 292 18.90 -8.08 19.67
C SER A 292 19.18 -9.47 20.23
#